data_a52f92822efca99a1900b922cba7dcc8
#
_entry.id   a52f92822efca99a1900b922cba7dcc8
#
_cell.length_a   1.000
_cell.length_b   1.000
_cell.length_c   1.000
_cell.angle_alpha   90.00
_cell.angle_beta   90.00
_cell.angle_gamma   90.00
#
_symmetry.space_group_name_H-M   'P 1'
#
loop_
_entity.id
_entity.type
_entity.pdbx_description
1 polymer ?
#
loop_
_entity_poly.entity_id
_entity_poly.type
_entity_poly.pdbx_seq_one_letter_code
_entity_poly.pdbx_strand_id
1 'polypeptide(L)'
;MERRLSREAAINMLVERTPESRRLWKAAQDVIPGGLLSVARKFKPYPFFTDHSQGPYTWDVDGNRYIDCCMNYGTQLLGHRPEVVIQAVEEQLKRGTVYGTPHPLEIAYAEKFLACVPCAERMLLCNSGTEATMQGIRIMRAYTGRDKIAKFEGGYHGWHDYAMWSVSLDPETMGPLDRPNLVPSSAGIPHQVAETVLVLPFDEAAFDLIEEQAEDLAGVMIEPVVGIGAIPMNTAFLEGLREVTRKHGILLMFDEVKTGFRLAVGGAQEFFGVIPDLATYGKIAGGGLPIGAVGCTQEIADAVTKYEFSISVAGTFSGNPITLAAGDAMLGYLMENRQVYGELARKGDRLRNGFNDYARQKGLPACLTGVGSFFQAHLIEGPVNSPRDIVHQPMDAIYDLQLFLRLHGVFVPWFHDAFLSSAHTDQDIEDVLEIHKKAVESSLRLNKII
;
A
#
# COMPACT_ATOMS: atom_id res chain seq x y z
N MET A 1 -16.51 -22.80 -28.48
CA MET A 1 -16.81 -23.70 -27.36
C MET A 1 -15.53 -23.79 -26.52
N GLU A 2 -15.25 -22.80 -25.63
CA GLU A 2 -14.11 -22.86 -24.71
C GLU A 2 -14.35 -24.03 -23.75
N ARG A 3 -13.47 -25.03 -23.81
CA ARG A 3 -13.46 -26.12 -22.82
C ARG A 3 -13.35 -25.47 -21.43
N ARG A 4 -14.28 -25.78 -20.53
CA ARG A 4 -14.22 -25.37 -19.12
C ARG A 4 -12.87 -25.82 -18.55
N LEU A 5 -11.96 -24.88 -18.34
CA LEU A 5 -10.64 -25.17 -17.80
C LEU A 5 -10.81 -25.53 -16.32
N SER A 6 -10.42 -26.74 -15.92
CA SER A 6 -10.39 -27.11 -14.49
C SER A 6 -9.22 -26.43 -13.78
N ARG A 7 -9.30 -26.29 -12.45
CA ARG A 7 -8.19 -25.77 -11.61
C ARG A 7 -6.89 -26.56 -11.86
N GLU A 8 -6.99 -27.88 -11.92
CA GLU A 8 -5.83 -28.75 -12.16
C GLU A 8 -5.22 -28.50 -13.56
N ALA A 9 -6.05 -28.38 -14.60
CA ALA A 9 -5.57 -28.07 -15.93
C ALA A 9 -4.91 -26.67 -15.99
N ALA A 10 -5.48 -25.66 -15.30
CA ALA A 10 -4.89 -24.33 -15.20
C ALA A 10 -3.53 -24.35 -14.50
N ILE A 11 -3.42 -25.08 -13.39
CA ILE A 11 -2.15 -25.27 -12.67
C ILE A 11 -1.12 -25.95 -13.57
N ASN A 12 -1.49 -27.03 -14.28
CA ASN A 12 -0.58 -27.75 -15.17
C ASN A 12 -0.07 -26.85 -16.30
N MET A 13 -0.95 -26.06 -16.91
CA MET A 13 -0.54 -25.08 -17.92
C MET A 13 0.47 -24.05 -17.37
N LEU A 14 0.27 -23.55 -16.14
CA LEU A 14 1.21 -22.64 -15.52
C LEU A 14 2.55 -23.34 -15.28
N VAL A 15 2.53 -24.56 -14.74
CA VAL A 15 3.73 -25.36 -14.46
C VAL A 15 4.53 -25.66 -15.72
N GLU A 16 3.85 -25.96 -16.82
CA GLU A 16 4.49 -26.17 -18.13
C GLU A 16 5.12 -24.89 -18.69
N ARG A 17 4.53 -23.73 -18.43
CA ARG A 17 5.04 -22.42 -18.87
C ARG A 17 6.16 -21.86 -18.02
N THR A 18 6.33 -22.35 -16.78
CA THR A 18 7.25 -21.76 -15.78
C THR A 18 8.18 -22.79 -15.14
N PRO A 19 8.88 -23.65 -15.94
CA PRO A 19 9.74 -24.70 -15.41
C PRO A 19 10.95 -24.16 -14.63
N GLU A 20 11.57 -23.06 -15.07
CA GLU A 20 12.72 -22.44 -14.41
C GLU A 20 12.31 -21.74 -13.12
N SER A 21 11.21 -21.00 -13.11
CA SER A 21 10.62 -20.44 -11.89
C SER A 21 10.32 -21.55 -10.85
N ARG A 22 9.81 -22.70 -11.29
CA ARG A 22 9.58 -23.87 -10.41
C ARG A 22 10.89 -24.42 -9.84
N ARG A 23 11.93 -24.49 -10.64
CA ARG A 23 13.27 -24.96 -10.20
C ARG A 23 13.85 -23.99 -9.16
N LEU A 24 13.79 -22.67 -9.45
CA LEU A 24 14.26 -21.62 -8.53
C LEU A 24 13.45 -21.61 -7.22
N TRP A 25 12.14 -21.82 -7.29
CA TRP A 25 11.29 -21.92 -6.11
C TRP A 25 11.74 -23.06 -5.18
N LYS A 26 12.04 -24.24 -5.75
CA LYS A 26 12.56 -25.36 -4.95
C LYS A 26 13.90 -25.03 -4.30
N ALA A 27 14.83 -24.45 -5.05
CA ALA A 27 16.12 -24.03 -4.51
C ALA A 27 16.00 -22.95 -3.42
N ALA A 28 15.05 -22.01 -3.57
CA ALA A 28 14.80 -20.99 -2.55
C ALA A 28 14.34 -21.59 -1.21
N GLN A 29 13.56 -22.67 -1.24
CA GLN A 29 13.10 -23.34 -0.01
C GLN A 29 14.23 -23.94 0.81
N ASP A 30 15.36 -24.28 0.20
CA ASP A 30 16.53 -24.84 0.87
C ASP A 30 17.37 -23.77 1.62
N VAL A 31 17.26 -22.50 1.22
CA VAL A 31 18.13 -21.42 1.73
C VAL A 31 17.39 -20.23 2.33
N ILE A 32 16.09 -20.11 2.07
CA ILE A 32 15.25 -19.01 2.56
C ILE A 32 14.08 -19.58 3.35
N PRO A 33 13.84 -19.18 4.60
CA PRO A 33 12.69 -19.63 5.38
C PRO A 33 11.37 -19.45 4.61
N GLY A 34 10.65 -20.55 4.33
CA GLY A 34 9.44 -20.54 3.52
C GLY A 34 9.65 -20.21 2.04
N GLY A 35 10.90 -20.13 1.56
CA GLY A 35 11.27 -19.86 0.17
C GLY A 35 11.08 -18.40 -0.29
N LEU A 36 10.71 -17.48 0.60
CA LEU A 36 10.38 -16.08 0.27
C LEU A 36 10.99 -15.10 1.27
N LEU A 37 11.57 -14.00 0.76
CA LEU A 37 12.06 -12.88 1.57
C LEU A 37 10.92 -11.93 2.03
N SER A 38 9.71 -12.09 1.48
CA SER A 38 8.52 -11.35 1.89
C SER A 38 7.29 -12.21 1.67
N VAL A 39 6.45 -12.33 2.70
CA VAL A 39 5.18 -13.09 2.64
C VAL A 39 4.21 -12.54 1.60
N ALA A 40 4.28 -11.25 1.28
CA ALA A 40 3.48 -10.62 0.24
C ALA A 40 3.75 -11.20 -1.17
N ARG A 41 4.92 -11.85 -1.38
CA ARG A 41 5.29 -12.51 -2.65
C ARG A 41 4.82 -13.97 -2.75
N LYS A 42 3.96 -14.41 -1.82
CA LYS A 42 3.43 -15.77 -1.84
C LYS A 42 2.33 -15.91 -2.88
N PHE A 43 2.54 -16.80 -3.86
CA PHE A 43 1.56 -17.17 -4.88
C PHE A 43 1.43 -18.67 -4.97
N LYS A 44 0.24 -19.17 -5.31
CA LYS A 44 0.01 -20.59 -5.58
C LYS A 44 0.02 -20.84 -7.11
N PRO A 45 0.53 -21.98 -7.57
CA PRO A 45 1.18 -23.06 -6.81
C PRO A 45 2.56 -22.66 -6.28
N TYR A 46 3.24 -21.72 -6.93
CA TYR A 46 4.50 -21.06 -6.56
C TYR A 46 4.60 -19.70 -7.24
N PRO A 47 5.45 -18.76 -6.74
CA PRO A 47 5.70 -17.50 -7.43
C PRO A 47 6.53 -17.74 -8.70
N PHE A 48 6.28 -16.98 -9.76
CA PHE A 48 7.27 -16.86 -10.82
C PHE A 48 8.45 -15.99 -10.34
N PHE A 49 9.62 -16.21 -10.92
CA PHE A 49 10.81 -15.40 -10.66
C PHE A 49 10.97 -14.39 -11.78
N THR A 50 11.07 -13.12 -11.42
CA THR A 50 11.22 -12.03 -12.40
C THR A 50 12.66 -12.00 -12.91
N ASP A 51 12.83 -11.92 -14.24
CA ASP A 51 14.09 -11.63 -14.90
C ASP A 51 14.31 -10.12 -14.98
N HIS A 52 13.39 -9.41 -15.63
CA HIS A 52 13.43 -7.95 -15.75
C HIS A 52 12.04 -7.35 -15.86
N SER A 53 11.97 -6.01 -15.74
CA SER A 53 10.72 -5.25 -15.91
C SER A 53 10.99 -3.93 -16.62
N GLN A 54 10.05 -3.46 -17.46
CA GLN A 54 10.14 -2.19 -18.16
C GLN A 54 8.75 -1.62 -18.47
N GLY A 55 8.56 -0.34 -18.23
CA GLY A 55 7.27 0.32 -18.45
C GLY A 55 6.16 -0.38 -17.66
N PRO A 56 5.06 -0.79 -18.29
CA PRO A 56 3.96 -1.48 -17.62
C PRO A 56 4.13 -3.01 -17.54
N TYR A 57 5.29 -3.55 -17.93
CA TYR A 57 5.48 -4.99 -18.09
C TYR A 57 6.55 -5.56 -17.18
N THR A 58 6.34 -6.82 -16.78
CA THR A 58 7.36 -7.66 -16.16
C THR A 58 7.52 -8.97 -16.95
N TRP A 59 8.75 -9.49 -17.00
CA TRP A 59 9.07 -10.78 -17.61
C TRP A 59 9.61 -11.72 -16.55
N ASP A 60 9.14 -12.96 -16.58
CA ASP A 60 9.72 -14.00 -15.75
C ASP A 60 10.96 -14.63 -16.42
N VAL A 61 11.69 -15.42 -15.61
CA VAL A 61 12.90 -16.15 -16.08
C VAL A 61 12.61 -17.21 -17.14
N ASP A 62 11.35 -17.53 -17.35
CA ASP A 62 10.87 -18.46 -18.37
C ASP A 62 10.49 -17.74 -19.69
N GLY A 63 10.62 -16.39 -19.71
CA GLY A 63 10.34 -15.54 -20.88
C GLY A 63 8.86 -15.15 -21.04
N ASN A 64 8.00 -15.45 -20.09
CA ASN A 64 6.61 -15.00 -20.16
C ASN A 64 6.50 -13.52 -19.77
N ARG A 65 5.77 -12.75 -20.57
CA ARG A 65 5.48 -11.33 -20.31
C ARG A 65 4.13 -11.19 -19.64
N TYR A 66 4.06 -10.30 -18.63
CA TYR A 66 2.84 -9.94 -17.93
C TYR A 66 2.63 -8.42 -17.96
N ILE A 67 1.37 -7.96 -18.14
CA ILE A 67 0.97 -6.60 -17.79
C ILE A 67 0.99 -6.55 -16.26
N ASP A 68 1.89 -5.75 -15.70
CA ASP A 68 2.14 -5.71 -14.25
C ASP A 68 1.25 -4.70 -13.56
N CYS A 69 0.17 -5.18 -12.96
CA CYS A 69 -0.69 -4.39 -12.08
C CYS A 69 -0.30 -4.50 -10.59
N CYS A 70 0.77 -5.20 -10.24
CA CYS A 70 1.37 -5.13 -8.91
C CYS A 70 2.18 -3.84 -8.73
N MET A 71 2.93 -3.42 -9.77
CA MET A 71 3.79 -2.24 -9.74
C MET A 71 4.64 -2.17 -8.47
N ASN A 72 5.18 -3.33 -8.06
CA ASN A 72 5.92 -3.52 -6.82
C ASN A 72 5.17 -2.96 -5.59
N TYR A 73 3.90 -3.38 -5.42
CA TYR A 73 3.01 -2.92 -4.33
C TYR A 73 2.84 -1.39 -4.31
N GLY A 74 2.77 -0.79 -5.50
CA GLY A 74 2.49 0.62 -5.68
C GLY A 74 3.72 1.54 -5.63
N THR A 75 4.95 1.04 -5.74
CA THR A 75 6.13 1.91 -5.80
C THR A 75 6.34 2.55 -7.17
N GLN A 76 5.88 1.91 -8.25
CA GLN A 76 6.20 2.25 -9.64
C GLN A 76 5.09 3.09 -10.29
N LEU A 77 4.93 4.36 -9.87
CA LEU A 77 3.90 5.25 -10.42
C LEU A 77 4.10 5.56 -11.91
N LEU A 78 5.36 5.74 -12.33
CA LEU A 78 5.72 6.03 -13.72
C LEU A 78 6.00 4.76 -14.55
N GLY A 79 5.77 3.57 -13.97
CA GLY A 79 6.16 2.30 -14.54
C GLY A 79 7.57 1.86 -14.13
N HIS A 80 7.99 0.69 -14.59
CA HIS A 80 9.33 0.17 -14.31
C HIS A 80 10.39 0.93 -15.10
N ARG A 81 11.52 1.22 -14.44
CA ARG A 81 12.69 1.88 -15.03
C ARG A 81 12.35 3.22 -15.71
N PRO A 82 11.65 4.15 -15.05
CA PRO A 82 11.40 5.47 -15.66
C PRO A 82 12.72 6.19 -15.88
N GLU A 83 12.92 6.72 -17.09
CA GLU A 83 14.20 7.28 -17.55
C GLU A 83 14.73 8.37 -16.62
N VAL A 84 13.84 9.25 -16.14
CA VAL A 84 14.22 10.36 -15.23
C VAL A 84 14.85 9.86 -13.92
N VAL A 85 14.38 8.73 -13.39
CA VAL A 85 14.92 8.14 -12.17
C VAL A 85 16.22 7.39 -12.47
N ILE A 86 16.26 6.60 -13.55
CA ILE A 86 17.45 5.83 -13.92
C ILE A 86 18.65 6.75 -14.15
N GLN A 87 18.50 7.83 -14.91
CA GLN A 87 19.56 8.81 -15.15
C GLN A 87 20.07 9.43 -13.85
N ALA A 88 19.18 9.83 -12.95
CA ALA A 88 19.58 10.41 -11.66
C ALA A 88 20.39 9.42 -10.80
N VAL A 89 19.98 8.15 -10.78
CA VAL A 89 20.69 7.09 -10.07
C VAL A 89 22.06 6.82 -10.68
N GLU A 90 22.16 6.72 -12.01
CA GLU A 90 23.43 6.50 -12.72
C GLU A 90 24.44 7.62 -12.47
N GLU A 91 23.99 8.87 -12.46
CA GLU A 91 24.86 10.02 -12.15
C GLU A 91 25.31 9.99 -10.68
N GLN A 92 24.43 9.63 -9.74
CA GLN A 92 24.79 9.55 -8.34
C GLN A 92 25.76 8.37 -8.06
N LEU A 93 25.63 7.25 -8.75
CA LEU A 93 26.55 6.11 -8.62
C LEU A 93 28.00 6.49 -8.91
N LYS A 94 28.27 7.45 -9.80
CA LYS A 94 29.61 7.97 -10.08
C LYS A 94 30.21 8.76 -8.91
N ARG A 95 29.40 9.19 -7.93
CA ARG A 95 29.79 10.01 -6.79
C ARG A 95 29.88 9.23 -5.48
N GLY A 96 29.26 8.06 -5.42
CA GLY A 96 29.21 7.19 -4.25
C GLY A 96 27.79 6.79 -3.85
N THR A 97 27.70 5.76 -3.02
CA THR A 97 26.46 5.07 -2.67
C THR A 97 25.93 5.42 -1.28
N VAL A 98 26.83 5.73 -0.33
CA VAL A 98 26.50 6.07 1.06
C VAL A 98 27.62 6.92 1.65
N TYR A 99 27.27 7.86 2.53
CA TYR A 99 28.22 8.74 3.19
C TYR A 99 28.05 8.68 4.71
N GLY A 100 29.15 8.88 5.44
CA GLY A 100 29.15 8.99 6.89
C GLY A 100 28.90 10.42 7.41
N THR A 101 28.60 11.36 6.51
CA THR A 101 28.35 12.78 6.78
C THR A 101 27.17 13.27 5.98
N PRO A 102 26.47 14.35 6.40
CA PRO A 102 25.44 14.99 5.60
C PRO A 102 25.95 15.41 4.20
N HIS A 103 25.04 15.47 3.24
CA HIS A 103 25.37 15.89 1.87
C HIS A 103 24.27 16.79 1.26
N PRO A 104 24.60 17.62 0.25
CA PRO A 104 23.66 18.65 -0.26
C PRO A 104 22.33 18.11 -0.78
N LEU A 105 22.30 16.86 -1.28
CA LEU A 105 21.08 16.24 -1.81
C LEU A 105 20.02 15.99 -0.70
N GLU A 106 20.44 15.86 0.57
CA GLU A 106 19.50 15.77 1.70
C GLU A 106 18.64 17.03 1.79
N ILE A 107 19.25 18.20 1.62
CA ILE A 107 18.56 19.49 1.66
C ILE A 107 17.67 19.64 0.45
N ALA A 108 18.18 19.37 -0.76
CA ALA A 108 17.40 19.50 -2.00
C ALA A 108 16.17 18.58 -2.00
N TYR A 109 16.33 17.34 -1.57
CA TYR A 109 15.22 16.40 -1.45
C TYR A 109 14.19 16.87 -0.39
N ALA A 110 14.67 17.32 0.79
CA ALA A 110 13.80 17.81 1.86
C ALA A 110 12.96 19.01 1.39
N GLU A 111 13.57 19.98 0.72
CA GLU A 111 12.87 21.16 0.16
C GLU A 111 11.74 20.75 -0.80
N LYS A 112 12.01 19.81 -1.73
CA LYS A 112 10.99 19.29 -2.65
C LYS A 112 9.90 18.51 -1.92
N PHE A 113 10.27 17.64 -0.98
CA PHE A 113 9.33 16.89 -0.18
C PHE A 113 8.38 17.83 0.58
N LEU A 114 8.90 18.83 1.28
CA LEU A 114 8.13 19.82 2.02
C LEU A 114 7.24 20.67 1.11
N ALA A 115 7.69 21.00 -0.10
CA ALA A 115 6.87 21.69 -1.08
C ALA A 115 5.68 20.86 -1.60
N CYS A 116 5.76 19.55 -1.50
CA CYS A 116 4.70 18.63 -1.92
C CYS A 116 3.71 18.30 -0.79
N VAL A 117 4.17 18.21 0.45
CA VAL A 117 3.41 17.60 1.58
C VAL A 117 2.70 18.67 2.42
N PRO A 118 1.35 18.76 2.37
CA PRO A 118 0.61 19.87 2.97
C PRO A 118 0.80 20.03 4.50
N CYS A 119 0.90 18.93 5.28
CA CYS A 119 1.07 19.00 6.73
C CYS A 119 2.52 19.23 7.17
N ALA A 120 3.50 19.19 6.25
CA ALA A 120 4.90 19.10 6.65
C ALA A 120 5.64 20.44 6.53
N GLU A 121 6.21 20.88 7.62
CA GLU A 121 7.19 21.96 7.68
C GLU A 121 8.60 21.43 8.01
N ARG A 122 8.66 20.20 8.49
CA ARG A 122 9.89 19.43 8.79
C ARG A 122 9.69 17.99 8.39
N MET A 123 10.80 17.31 8.12
CA MET A 123 10.79 15.89 7.81
C MET A 123 11.92 15.13 8.49
N LEU A 124 11.67 13.83 8.71
CA LEU A 124 12.65 12.84 9.14
C LEU A 124 12.73 11.74 8.08
N LEU A 125 13.93 11.21 7.84
CA LEU A 125 14.16 10.12 6.89
C LEU A 125 14.52 8.81 7.60
N CYS A 126 14.05 7.71 7.03
CA CYS A 126 14.39 6.34 7.37
C CYS A 126 14.38 5.47 6.10
N ASN A 127 14.41 4.14 6.21
CA ASN A 127 14.64 3.27 5.04
C ASN A 127 13.39 2.50 4.59
N SER A 128 12.31 2.58 5.33
CA SER A 128 11.06 1.87 4.99
C SER A 128 9.84 2.57 5.58
N GLY A 129 8.65 2.29 5.00
CA GLY A 129 7.38 2.74 5.55
C GLY A 129 7.14 2.19 6.97
N THR A 130 7.61 0.98 7.27
CA THR A 130 7.54 0.40 8.63
C THR A 130 8.33 1.22 9.65
N GLU A 131 9.55 1.65 9.31
CA GLU A 131 10.32 2.55 10.16
C GLU A 131 9.64 3.92 10.29
N ALA A 132 9.07 4.45 9.20
CA ALA A 132 8.36 5.72 9.21
C ALA A 132 7.15 5.69 10.18
N THR A 133 6.30 4.66 10.11
CA THR A 133 5.16 4.52 11.01
C THR A 133 5.60 4.29 12.47
N MET A 134 6.65 3.51 12.70
CA MET A 134 7.25 3.34 14.02
C MET A 134 7.76 4.69 14.59
N GLN A 135 8.41 5.51 13.77
CA GLN A 135 8.86 6.86 14.19
C GLN A 135 7.67 7.80 14.42
N GLY A 136 6.64 7.75 13.54
CA GLY A 136 5.41 8.52 13.73
C GLY A 136 4.73 8.23 15.06
N ILE A 137 4.62 6.97 15.46
CA ILE A 137 4.10 6.57 16.79
C ILE A 137 4.97 7.15 17.91
N ARG A 138 6.29 7.06 17.79
CA ARG A 138 7.21 7.60 18.79
C ARG A 138 7.10 9.12 18.93
N ILE A 139 6.91 9.83 17.79
CA ILE A 139 6.65 11.27 17.76
C ILE A 139 5.37 11.60 18.50
N MET A 140 4.27 10.91 18.17
CA MET A 140 2.97 11.15 18.80
C MET A 140 3.05 10.98 20.34
N ARG A 141 3.69 9.90 20.81
CA ARG A 141 3.89 9.63 22.23
C ARG A 141 4.77 10.67 22.91
N ALA A 142 5.90 11.03 22.30
CA ALA A 142 6.83 12.00 22.87
C ALA A 142 6.24 13.41 22.94
N TYR A 143 5.44 13.80 21.93
CA TYR A 143 4.79 15.11 21.89
C TYR A 143 3.66 15.24 22.93
N THR A 144 2.80 14.22 23.02
CA THR A 144 1.61 14.27 23.90
C THR A 144 1.88 13.82 25.33
N GLY A 145 2.96 13.07 25.57
CA GLY A 145 3.22 12.40 26.86
C GLY A 145 2.29 11.24 27.17
N ARG A 146 1.51 10.77 26.18
CA ARG A 146 0.56 9.66 26.29
C ARG A 146 1.12 8.41 25.63
N ASP A 147 0.68 7.21 26.05
CA ASP A 147 1.27 5.95 25.58
C ASP A 147 0.44 5.22 24.50
N LYS A 148 -0.88 5.38 24.54
CA LYS A 148 -1.77 4.61 23.68
C LYS A 148 -1.90 5.22 22.28
N ILE A 149 -1.93 4.38 21.24
CA ILE A 149 -2.25 4.78 19.87
C ILE A 149 -3.49 4.05 19.40
N ALA A 150 -4.27 4.68 18.53
CA ALA A 150 -5.38 4.04 17.87
C ALA A 150 -5.07 3.80 16.38
N LYS A 151 -5.56 2.67 15.85
CA LYS A 151 -5.52 2.33 14.42
C LYS A 151 -6.83 1.69 14.01
N PHE A 152 -7.14 1.72 12.74
CA PHE A 152 -8.35 1.08 12.22
C PHE A 152 -8.11 -0.41 11.95
N GLU A 153 -9.15 -1.25 12.17
CA GLU A 153 -9.13 -2.66 11.82
C GLU A 153 -8.86 -2.85 10.31
N GLY A 154 -8.15 -3.91 9.92
CA GLY A 154 -7.74 -4.12 8.52
C GLY A 154 -6.64 -3.18 8.03
N GLY A 155 -6.32 -2.09 8.74
CA GLY A 155 -5.25 -1.16 8.37
C GLY A 155 -3.87 -1.79 8.52
N TYR A 156 -3.00 -1.60 7.51
CA TYR A 156 -1.61 -2.07 7.53
C TYR A 156 -0.63 -0.91 7.62
N HIS A 157 0.11 -0.85 8.72
CA HIS A 157 1.06 0.24 9.01
C HIS A 157 2.49 -0.26 9.23
N GLY A 158 2.89 -1.31 8.52
CA GLY A 158 4.18 -1.96 8.71
C GLY A 158 4.10 -3.18 9.64
N TRP A 159 5.24 -3.82 9.87
CA TRP A 159 5.32 -5.11 10.56
C TRP A 159 5.99 -5.04 11.95
N HIS A 160 6.06 -3.85 12.56
CA HIS A 160 6.47 -3.67 13.96
C HIS A 160 5.30 -3.97 14.92
N ASP A 161 5.62 -4.26 16.17
CA ASP A 161 4.69 -4.79 17.17
C ASP A 161 3.46 -3.91 17.44
N TYR A 162 3.57 -2.58 17.34
CA TYR A 162 2.43 -1.67 17.54
C TYR A 162 1.47 -1.63 16.33
N ALA A 163 1.92 -2.00 15.14
CA ALA A 163 1.11 -1.97 13.91
C ALA A 163 0.42 -3.30 13.59
N MET A 164 0.99 -4.43 14.08
CA MET A 164 0.54 -5.78 13.73
C MET A 164 -0.63 -6.28 14.59
N TRP A 165 -1.64 -5.43 14.76
CA TRP A 165 -2.90 -5.75 15.43
C TRP A 165 -4.06 -5.60 14.47
N SER A 166 -4.97 -6.60 14.45
CA SER A 166 -6.20 -6.61 13.63
C SER A 166 -5.98 -6.18 12.17
N VAL A 167 -4.86 -6.62 11.56
CA VAL A 167 -4.53 -6.37 10.14
C VAL A 167 -5.30 -7.32 9.24
N SER A 168 -5.27 -8.61 9.55
CA SER A 168 -6.07 -9.63 8.85
C SER A 168 -7.30 -9.93 9.70
N LEU A 169 -8.47 -9.63 9.16
CA LEU A 169 -9.73 -9.84 9.85
C LEU A 169 -10.18 -11.29 9.69
N ASP A 170 -10.63 -11.88 10.79
CA ASP A 170 -11.25 -13.20 10.84
C ASP A 170 -12.62 -13.05 11.50
N PRO A 171 -13.72 -13.47 10.83
CA PRO A 171 -15.08 -13.38 11.36
C PRO A 171 -15.26 -13.97 12.76
N GLU A 172 -14.49 -14.99 13.14
CA GLU A 172 -14.57 -15.64 14.44
C GLU A 172 -13.93 -14.82 15.57
N THR A 173 -12.96 -13.95 15.25
CA THR A 173 -12.14 -13.25 16.24
C THR A 173 -12.21 -11.74 16.20
N MET A 174 -12.69 -11.14 15.09
CA MET A 174 -12.70 -9.68 14.89
C MET A 174 -13.64 -8.90 15.84
N GLY A 175 -14.57 -9.56 16.52
CA GLY A 175 -15.48 -8.95 17.50
C GLY A 175 -16.64 -8.13 16.89
N PRO A 176 -17.39 -7.40 17.73
CA PRO A 176 -18.51 -6.56 17.31
C PRO A 176 -18.10 -5.46 16.33
N LEU A 177 -19.07 -4.97 15.53
CA LEU A 177 -18.81 -3.92 14.55
C LEU A 177 -18.38 -2.60 15.22
N ASP A 178 -19.10 -2.21 16.27
CA ASP A 178 -18.92 -0.95 17.00
C ASP A 178 -17.71 -0.97 17.97
N ARG A 179 -17.21 -2.14 18.30
CA ARG A 179 -16.06 -2.31 19.23
C ARG A 179 -15.19 -3.51 18.79
N PRO A 180 -14.36 -3.36 17.76
CA PRO A 180 -13.53 -4.44 17.27
C PRO A 180 -12.58 -5.02 18.32
N ASN A 181 -12.34 -6.32 18.26
CA ASN A 181 -11.35 -6.95 19.11
C ASN A 181 -9.92 -6.59 18.66
N LEU A 182 -9.05 -6.42 19.64
CA LEU A 182 -7.61 -6.29 19.41
C LEU A 182 -7.01 -7.69 19.23
N VAL A 183 -6.72 -8.09 17.98
CA VAL A 183 -6.23 -9.43 17.63
C VAL A 183 -4.80 -9.33 17.08
N PRO A 184 -3.80 -10.05 17.65
CA PRO A 184 -2.44 -10.03 17.11
C PRO A 184 -2.40 -10.68 15.74
N SER A 185 -1.82 -10.00 14.75
CA SER A 185 -1.68 -10.47 13.37
C SER A 185 -0.32 -11.14 13.10
N SER A 186 0.49 -11.31 14.13
CA SER A 186 1.76 -12.04 14.07
C SER A 186 2.03 -12.75 15.40
N ALA A 187 2.65 -13.91 15.32
CA ALA A 187 3.26 -14.53 16.50
C ALA A 187 4.46 -13.71 16.98
N GLY A 188 4.76 -13.78 18.28
CA GLY A 188 5.94 -13.15 18.89
C GLY A 188 5.73 -11.72 19.38
N ILE A 189 4.55 -11.12 19.21
CA ILE A 189 4.23 -9.82 19.78
C ILE A 189 4.02 -9.97 21.30
N PRO A 190 4.71 -9.19 22.13
CA PRO A 190 4.52 -9.24 23.59
C PRO A 190 3.11 -8.81 24.00
N HIS A 191 2.49 -9.49 24.95
CA HIS A 191 1.13 -9.16 25.41
C HIS A 191 0.99 -7.74 25.94
N GLN A 192 2.03 -7.19 26.56
CA GLN A 192 2.04 -5.83 27.11
C GLN A 192 1.85 -4.75 26.03
N VAL A 193 2.20 -5.03 24.77
CA VAL A 193 1.96 -4.09 23.67
C VAL A 193 0.46 -3.84 23.45
N ALA A 194 -0.39 -4.84 23.72
CA ALA A 194 -1.85 -4.72 23.63
C ALA A 194 -2.42 -3.56 24.47
N GLU A 195 -1.83 -3.28 25.63
CA GLU A 195 -2.27 -2.20 26.53
C GLU A 195 -2.10 -0.79 25.90
N THR A 196 -1.24 -0.68 24.89
CA THR A 196 -0.87 0.58 24.23
C THR A 196 -1.49 0.74 22.84
N VAL A 197 -2.39 -0.15 22.43
CA VAL A 197 -3.04 -0.10 21.09
C VAL A 197 -4.56 -0.20 21.26
N LEU A 198 -5.29 0.68 20.56
CA LEU A 198 -6.73 0.64 20.39
C LEU A 198 -7.05 0.33 18.94
N VAL A 199 -8.01 -0.56 18.67
CA VAL A 199 -8.52 -0.82 17.32
C VAL A 199 -9.88 -0.16 17.15
N LEU A 200 -10.03 0.59 16.06
CA LEU A 200 -11.22 1.37 15.73
C LEU A 200 -11.97 0.75 14.54
N PRO A 201 -13.31 0.84 14.51
CA PRO A 201 -14.12 0.50 13.34
C PRO A 201 -14.09 1.61 12.28
N PHE A 202 -14.57 1.31 11.06
CA PHE A 202 -14.70 2.31 9.97
C PHE A 202 -16.11 2.93 9.95
N ASP A 203 -16.64 3.31 11.10
CA ASP A 203 -17.92 4.02 11.24
C ASP A 203 -17.88 5.05 12.39
N GLU A 204 -19.01 5.70 12.68
CA GLU A 204 -19.09 6.76 13.70
C GLU A 204 -18.78 6.28 15.12
N ALA A 205 -18.90 4.97 15.41
CA ALA A 205 -18.51 4.42 16.71
C ALA A 205 -17.01 4.61 17.00
N ALA A 206 -16.17 4.81 15.95
CA ALA A 206 -14.78 5.19 16.15
C ALA A 206 -14.61 6.49 16.92
N PHE A 207 -15.49 7.46 16.71
CA PHE A 207 -15.41 8.76 17.39
C PHE A 207 -15.74 8.62 18.88
N ASP A 208 -16.76 7.83 19.22
CA ASP A 208 -17.13 7.54 20.62
C ASP A 208 -15.97 6.82 21.34
N LEU A 209 -15.33 5.84 20.69
CA LEU A 209 -14.17 5.14 21.26
C LEU A 209 -12.95 6.05 21.45
N ILE A 210 -12.73 7.01 20.55
CA ILE A 210 -11.68 8.01 20.70
C ILE A 210 -11.99 8.92 21.89
N GLU A 211 -13.22 9.39 22.06
CA GLU A 211 -13.63 10.21 23.19
C GLU A 211 -13.52 9.46 24.53
N GLU A 212 -13.94 8.19 24.58
CA GLU A 212 -13.81 7.32 25.76
C GLU A 212 -12.35 7.18 26.25
N GLN A 213 -11.39 7.19 25.32
CA GLN A 213 -9.97 6.93 25.59
C GLN A 213 -9.10 8.20 25.45
N ALA A 214 -9.72 9.38 25.38
CA ALA A 214 -9.05 10.63 25.01
C ALA A 214 -7.85 10.99 25.91
N GLU A 215 -7.92 10.69 27.19
CA GLU A 215 -6.85 10.97 28.16
C GLU A 215 -5.57 10.15 27.90
N ASP A 216 -5.72 8.94 27.36
CA ASP A 216 -4.61 7.99 27.14
C ASP A 216 -4.06 8.03 25.72
N LEU A 217 -4.86 8.51 24.74
CA LEU A 217 -4.50 8.46 23.33
C LEU A 217 -3.49 9.53 22.93
N ALA A 218 -2.29 9.09 22.53
CA ALA A 218 -1.27 9.92 21.91
C ALA A 218 -1.64 10.32 20.48
N GLY A 219 -2.24 9.40 19.72
CA GLY A 219 -2.61 9.65 18.34
C GLY A 219 -3.45 8.55 17.72
N VAL A 220 -4.00 8.89 16.56
CA VAL A 220 -4.78 8.00 15.69
C VAL A 220 -4.09 7.87 14.35
N MET A 221 -3.89 6.63 13.86
CA MET A 221 -3.32 6.33 12.54
C MET A 221 -4.42 5.84 11.59
N ILE A 222 -4.42 6.33 10.36
CA ILE A 222 -5.33 5.86 9.31
C ILE A 222 -4.64 5.84 7.94
N GLU A 223 -4.92 4.80 7.13
CA GLU A 223 -4.71 4.83 5.69
C GLU A 223 -5.90 5.55 5.04
N PRO A 224 -5.75 6.71 4.39
CA PRO A 224 -6.88 7.40 3.72
C PRO A 224 -7.49 6.62 2.55
N VAL A 225 -6.74 5.68 2.00
CA VAL A 225 -7.22 4.58 1.16
C VAL A 225 -6.72 3.29 1.79
N VAL A 226 -7.62 2.51 2.36
CA VAL A 226 -7.26 1.25 3.03
C VAL A 226 -6.70 0.28 2.00
N GLY A 227 -5.47 -0.18 2.25
CA GLY A 227 -4.77 -1.03 1.30
C GLY A 227 -5.45 -2.38 1.11
N ILE A 228 -5.96 -2.99 2.17
CA ILE A 228 -6.78 -4.20 2.07
C ILE A 228 -8.16 -3.79 1.53
N GLY A 229 -8.43 -4.16 0.30
CA GLY A 229 -9.68 -3.84 -0.38
C GLY A 229 -9.60 -2.63 -1.32
N ALA A 230 -8.51 -1.87 -1.35
CA ALA A 230 -8.39 -0.62 -2.08
C ALA A 230 -9.57 0.34 -1.82
N ILE A 231 -9.94 0.53 -0.55
CA ILE A 231 -11.15 1.22 -0.11
C ILE A 231 -10.83 2.68 0.19
N PRO A 232 -11.30 3.65 -0.61
CA PRO A 232 -11.14 5.06 -0.28
C PRO A 232 -12.06 5.43 0.89
N MET A 233 -11.53 6.20 1.84
CA MET A 233 -12.32 6.71 2.95
C MET A 233 -13.30 7.77 2.47
N ASN A 234 -14.42 7.88 3.18
CA ASN A 234 -15.35 8.98 2.99
C ASN A 234 -14.72 10.28 3.53
N THR A 235 -14.76 11.37 2.76
CA THR A 235 -14.21 12.67 3.16
C THR A 235 -14.83 13.16 4.47
N ALA A 236 -16.15 13.05 4.62
CA ALA A 236 -16.84 13.48 5.85
C ALA A 236 -16.38 12.68 7.09
N PHE A 237 -16.05 11.38 6.93
CA PHE A 237 -15.48 10.57 8.00
C PHE A 237 -14.06 11.07 8.38
N LEU A 238 -13.22 11.39 7.40
CA LEU A 238 -11.88 11.95 7.67
C LEU A 238 -11.95 13.34 8.33
N GLU A 239 -12.92 14.17 7.93
CA GLU A 239 -13.19 15.47 8.55
C GLU A 239 -13.64 15.30 10.02
N GLY A 240 -14.58 14.39 10.29
CA GLY A 240 -15.02 14.05 11.66
C GLY A 240 -13.87 13.51 12.51
N LEU A 241 -13.02 12.65 11.94
CA LEU A 241 -11.83 12.14 12.61
C LEU A 241 -10.85 13.27 12.96
N ARG A 242 -10.64 14.23 12.03
CA ARG A 242 -9.82 15.43 12.28
C ARG A 242 -10.41 16.31 13.39
N GLU A 243 -11.73 16.47 13.41
CA GLU A 243 -12.42 17.27 14.42
C GLU A 243 -12.29 16.67 15.81
N VAL A 244 -12.62 15.37 15.98
CA VAL A 244 -12.56 14.70 17.29
C VAL A 244 -11.12 14.64 17.83
N THR A 245 -10.13 14.36 16.99
CA THR A 245 -8.73 14.31 17.42
C THR A 245 -8.24 15.69 17.86
N ARG A 246 -8.56 16.75 17.11
CA ARG A 246 -8.20 18.13 17.47
C ARG A 246 -8.85 18.57 18.77
N LYS A 247 -10.14 18.26 19.00
CA LYS A 247 -10.90 18.59 20.21
C LYS A 247 -10.21 18.07 21.47
N HIS A 248 -9.59 16.90 21.41
CA HIS A 248 -8.98 16.22 22.55
C HIS A 248 -7.45 16.31 22.60
N GLY A 249 -6.82 17.08 21.71
CA GLY A 249 -5.35 17.19 21.64
C GLY A 249 -4.67 15.85 21.34
N ILE A 250 -5.33 15.02 20.53
CA ILE A 250 -4.83 13.75 20.01
C ILE A 250 -4.25 14.02 18.63
N LEU A 251 -3.06 13.51 18.33
CA LEU A 251 -2.47 13.71 17.00
C LEU A 251 -3.11 12.79 15.96
N LEU A 252 -3.47 13.34 14.81
CA LEU A 252 -3.91 12.58 13.66
C LEU A 252 -2.73 12.32 12.74
N MET A 253 -2.45 11.03 12.43
CA MET A 253 -1.43 10.62 11.49
C MET A 253 -2.06 9.95 10.27
N PHE A 254 -1.81 10.50 9.07
CA PHE A 254 -2.11 9.80 7.84
C PHE A 254 -0.95 8.88 7.45
N ASP A 255 -1.24 7.61 7.25
CA ASP A 255 -0.30 6.71 6.60
C ASP A 255 -0.42 6.88 5.08
N GLU A 256 0.45 7.71 4.55
CA GLU A 256 0.56 8.02 3.12
C GLU A 256 1.62 7.16 2.41
N VAL A 257 2.05 6.06 3.00
CA VAL A 257 3.04 5.15 2.38
C VAL A 257 2.55 4.63 1.02
N LYS A 258 1.23 4.48 0.81
CA LYS A 258 0.63 4.11 -0.48
C LYS A 258 0.06 5.28 -1.25
N THR A 259 -0.60 6.20 -0.58
CA THR A 259 -1.36 7.31 -1.16
C THR A 259 -0.49 8.54 -1.47
N GLY A 260 0.59 8.73 -0.73
CA GLY A 260 1.53 9.83 -0.91
C GLY A 260 2.10 9.84 -2.33
N PHE A 261 2.03 11.01 -2.99
CA PHE A 261 2.46 11.21 -4.37
C PHE A 261 1.75 10.33 -5.42
N ARG A 262 0.66 9.62 -5.02
CA ARG A 262 -0.10 8.74 -5.92
C ARG A 262 -1.45 9.31 -6.32
N LEU A 263 -2.20 9.88 -5.40
CA LEU A 263 -3.52 10.46 -5.68
C LEU A 263 -3.42 11.89 -6.22
N ALA A 264 -2.46 12.63 -5.72
CA ALA A 264 -2.06 13.98 -6.11
C ALA A 264 -0.59 14.17 -5.73
N VAL A 265 0.01 15.31 -6.05
CA VAL A 265 1.36 15.67 -5.58
C VAL A 265 1.39 15.73 -4.05
N GLY A 266 0.36 16.31 -3.42
CA GLY A 266 0.20 16.34 -1.96
C GLY A 266 -0.47 15.10 -1.38
N GLY A 267 -0.56 13.99 -2.15
CA GLY A 267 -1.11 12.72 -1.68
C GLY A 267 -2.60 12.77 -1.35
N ALA A 268 -2.99 12.01 -0.34
CA ALA A 268 -4.37 11.94 0.13
C ALA A 268 -4.81 13.25 0.83
N GLN A 269 -3.89 13.98 1.43
CA GLN A 269 -4.18 15.27 2.06
C GLN A 269 -4.72 16.27 1.04
N GLU A 270 -4.06 16.40 -0.13
CA GLU A 270 -4.53 17.23 -1.25
C GLU A 270 -5.83 16.67 -1.83
N PHE A 271 -5.93 15.36 -2.00
CA PHE A 271 -7.05 14.69 -2.64
C PHE A 271 -8.36 14.82 -1.84
N PHE A 272 -8.31 14.58 -0.52
CA PHE A 272 -9.48 14.64 0.37
C PHE A 272 -9.68 16.01 1.01
N GLY A 273 -8.70 16.92 0.95
CA GLY A 273 -8.78 18.24 1.57
C GLY A 273 -8.67 18.21 3.11
N VAL A 274 -8.20 17.10 3.70
CA VAL A 274 -8.05 16.93 5.15
C VAL A 274 -6.57 16.86 5.53
N ILE A 275 -6.12 17.74 6.41
CA ILE A 275 -4.72 17.88 6.81
C ILE A 275 -4.51 17.27 8.20
N PRO A 276 -3.71 16.20 8.35
CA PRO A 276 -3.32 15.61 9.62
C PRO A 276 -2.24 16.44 10.32
N ASP A 277 -1.85 16.06 11.53
CA ASP A 277 -0.74 16.67 12.26
C ASP A 277 0.62 16.18 11.77
N LEU A 278 0.66 14.91 11.31
CA LEU A 278 1.83 14.30 10.71
C LEU A 278 1.41 13.24 9.70
N ALA A 279 2.32 12.91 8.77
CA ALA A 279 2.08 11.85 7.79
C ALA A 279 3.34 11.05 7.51
N THR A 280 3.16 9.74 7.21
CA THR A 280 4.25 8.81 6.90
C THR A 280 4.28 8.48 5.42
N TYR A 281 5.48 8.35 4.87
CA TYR A 281 5.73 8.15 3.45
C TYR A 281 6.70 7.00 3.19
N GLY A 282 6.67 6.48 1.98
CA GLY A 282 7.56 5.45 1.47
C GLY A 282 7.37 5.31 -0.04
N LYS A 283 7.69 4.14 -0.59
CA LYS A 283 7.38 3.76 -1.98
C LYS A 283 7.76 4.84 -3.02
N ILE A 284 6.77 5.58 -3.55
CA ILE A 284 6.95 6.61 -4.60
C ILE A 284 7.94 7.69 -4.15
N ALA A 285 7.96 8.05 -2.86
CA ALA A 285 8.90 9.02 -2.31
C ALA A 285 10.37 8.71 -2.61
N GLY A 286 10.73 7.43 -2.74
CA GLY A 286 12.09 6.98 -3.09
C GLY A 286 12.29 6.69 -4.58
N GLY A 287 11.37 7.07 -5.45
CA GLY A 287 11.48 6.75 -6.88
C GLY A 287 11.53 5.26 -7.19
N GLY A 288 11.03 4.39 -6.27
CA GLY A 288 11.11 2.93 -6.37
C GLY A 288 12.24 2.30 -5.58
N LEU A 289 13.09 3.08 -4.91
CA LEU A 289 14.15 2.63 -4.00
C LEU A 289 13.69 2.68 -2.53
N PRO A 290 14.39 1.96 -1.62
CA PRO A 290 14.03 1.89 -0.21
C PRO A 290 14.08 3.26 0.47
N ILE A 291 12.95 3.71 1.02
CA ILE A 291 12.80 4.96 1.78
C ILE A 291 11.63 4.85 2.75
N GLY A 292 11.74 5.58 3.85
CA GLY A 292 10.64 6.00 4.69
C GLY A 292 10.85 7.47 5.08
N ALA A 293 9.76 8.21 5.27
CA ALA A 293 9.81 9.56 5.76
C ALA A 293 8.61 9.86 6.67
N VAL A 294 8.82 10.76 7.63
CA VAL A 294 7.75 11.37 8.42
C VAL A 294 7.78 12.86 8.17
N GLY A 295 6.66 13.41 7.70
CA GLY A 295 6.43 14.85 7.61
C GLY A 295 5.57 15.33 8.77
N CYS A 296 5.91 16.44 9.43
CA CYS A 296 5.13 17.03 10.50
C CYS A 296 5.31 18.55 10.57
N THR A 297 4.50 19.22 11.40
CA THR A 297 4.66 20.65 11.65
C THR A 297 5.98 20.95 12.36
N GLN A 298 6.44 22.20 12.27
CA GLN A 298 7.62 22.66 13.00
C GLN A 298 7.45 22.53 14.51
N GLU A 299 6.27 22.84 15.03
CA GLU A 299 5.96 22.73 16.45
C GLU A 299 6.22 21.31 16.99
N ILE A 300 5.69 20.28 16.29
CA ILE A 300 5.89 18.88 16.64
C ILE A 300 7.36 18.51 16.53
N ALA A 301 8.03 18.85 15.44
CA ALA A 301 9.45 18.55 15.24
C ALA A 301 10.33 19.21 16.31
N ASP A 302 10.07 20.47 16.64
CA ASP A 302 10.79 21.20 17.68
C ASP A 302 10.59 20.58 19.06
N ALA A 303 9.36 20.18 19.40
CA ALA A 303 9.08 19.55 20.68
C ALA A 303 9.84 18.25 20.90
N VAL A 304 10.05 17.47 19.84
CA VAL A 304 10.70 16.15 19.91
C VAL A 304 12.21 16.18 19.65
N THR A 305 12.79 17.33 19.30
CA THR A 305 14.22 17.46 19.01
C THR A 305 14.98 18.36 19.99
N LYS A 306 14.28 19.19 20.78
CA LYS A 306 14.86 20.26 21.63
C LYS A 306 15.44 19.84 22.97
N TYR A 307 15.17 18.63 23.48
CA TYR A 307 15.43 18.26 24.88
C TYR A 307 16.34 17.04 25.02
N GLU A 308 16.89 16.82 26.25
CA GLU A 308 17.71 15.65 26.62
C GLU A 308 17.05 14.29 26.29
N PHE A 309 15.72 14.26 26.11
CA PHE A 309 14.92 13.11 25.73
C PHE A 309 14.44 13.16 24.28
N SER A 310 15.18 13.83 23.41
CA SER A 310 14.85 13.88 21.98
C SER A 310 14.70 12.48 21.38
N ILE A 311 13.82 12.37 20.39
CA ILE A 311 13.61 11.11 19.66
C ILE A 311 14.92 10.70 19.00
N SER A 312 15.38 9.49 19.28
CA SER A 312 16.51 8.92 18.56
C SER A 312 16.08 8.56 17.14
N VAL A 313 16.59 9.28 16.15
CA VAL A 313 16.48 8.96 14.74
C VAL A 313 17.86 8.59 14.26
N ALA A 314 18.07 7.31 13.98
CA ALA A 314 19.35 6.80 13.51
C ALA A 314 19.14 5.71 12.47
N GLY A 315 19.97 5.69 11.43
CA GLY A 315 19.96 4.65 10.41
C GLY A 315 21.13 4.85 9.47
N THR A 316 21.97 3.84 9.34
CA THR A 316 23.17 3.88 8.48
C THR A 316 22.85 4.30 7.04
N PHE A 317 21.68 3.92 6.55
CA PHE A 317 21.25 4.18 5.17
C PHE A 317 20.18 5.27 5.05
N SER A 318 19.74 5.87 6.17
CA SER A 318 18.75 6.96 6.13
C SER A 318 19.33 8.16 5.38
N GLY A 319 18.63 8.63 4.36
CA GLY A 319 19.11 9.71 3.53
C GLY A 319 20.26 9.31 2.59
N ASN A 320 20.41 8.01 2.24
CA ASN A 320 21.47 7.63 1.30
C ASN A 320 21.31 8.32 -0.06
N PRO A 321 22.42 8.76 -0.68
CA PRO A 321 22.34 9.61 -1.86
C PRO A 321 21.74 8.94 -3.09
N ILE A 322 21.79 7.60 -3.20
CA ILE A 322 21.19 6.88 -4.34
C ILE A 322 19.68 6.98 -4.27
N THR A 323 19.11 6.70 -3.10
CA THR A 323 17.66 6.80 -2.90
C THR A 323 17.17 8.24 -3.00
N LEU A 324 17.94 9.20 -2.46
CA LEU A 324 17.57 10.61 -2.56
C LEU A 324 17.66 11.13 -4.00
N ALA A 325 18.63 10.70 -4.80
CA ALA A 325 18.69 11.05 -6.22
C ALA A 325 17.46 10.52 -6.98
N ALA A 326 17.07 9.28 -6.72
CA ALA A 326 15.88 8.68 -7.31
C ALA A 326 14.59 9.41 -6.88
N GLY A 327 14.44 9.68 -5.58
CA GLY A 327 13.29 10.38 -5.01
C GLY A 327 13.21 11.84 -5.48
N ASP A 328 14.32 12.56 -5.50
CA ASP A 328 14.42 13.94 -5.98
C ASP A 328 13.97 14.08 -7.44
N ALA A 329 14.44 13.16 -8.29
CA ALA A 329 14.05 13.10 -9.70
C ALA A 329 12.56 12.74 -9.85
N MET A 330 12.05 11.79 -9.05
CA MET A 330 10.63 11.41 -9.06
C MET A 330 9.74 12.59 -8.64
N LEU A 331 10.02 13.23 -7.49
CA LEU A 331 9.22 14.34 -6.99
C LEU A 331 9.28 15.54 -7.93
N GLY A 332 10.47 15.88 -8.46
CA GLY A 332 10.62 16.94 -9.46
C GLY A 332 9.75 16.68 -10.69
N TYR A 333 9.79 15.47 -11.24
CA TYR A 333 8.96 15.08 -12.37
C TYR A 333 7.46 15.23 -12.06
N LEU A 334 7.00 14.77 -10.90
CA LEU A 334 5.58 14.82 -10.53
C LEU A 334 5.08 16.25 -10.29
N MET A 335 5.92 17.14 -9.73
CA MET A 335 5.61 18.56 -9.56
C MET A 335 5.40 19.26 -10.91
N GLU A 336 6.21 18.95 -11.91
CA GLU A 336 6.17 19.52 -13.25
C GLU A 336 5.09 18.88 -14.14
N ASN A 337 4.66 17.65 -13.85
CA ASN A 337 3.77 16.86 -14.69
C ASN A 337 2.48 16.44 -13.98
N ARG A 338 1.79 17.37 -13.33
CA ARG A 338 0.56 17.11 -12.55
C ARG A 338 -0.58 16.46 -13.35
N GLN A 339 -0.59 16.59 -14.69
CA GLN A 339 -1.56 15.92 -15.58
C GLN A 339 -1.54 14.37 -15.46
N VAL A 340 -0.43 13.78 -15.01
CA VAL A 340 -0.30 12.32 -14.75
C VAL A 340 -1.43 11.80 -13.85
N TYR A 341 -1.85 12.57 -12.85
CA TYR A 341 -2.90 12.16 -11.91
C TYR A 341 -4.27 12.06 -12.57
N GLY A 342 -4.61 13.03 -13.44
CA GLY A 342 -5.84 13.01 -14.24
C GLY A 342 -5.88 11.82 -15.21
N GLU A 343 -4.75 11.50 -15.84
CA GLU A 343 -4.62 10.36 -16.73
C GLU A 343 -4.77 9.02 -15.98
N LEU A 344 -4.13 8.91 -14.82
CA LEU A 344 -4.24 7.73 -13.97
C LEU A 344 -5.67 7.54 -13.44
N ALA A 345 -6.33 8.60 -13.01
CA ALA A 345 -7.72 8.56 -12.57
C ALA A 345 -8.63 8.08 -13.71
N ARG A 346 -8.50 8.66 -14.92
CA ARG A 346 -9.28 8.25 -16.12
C ARG A 346 -9.08 6.76 -16.44
N LYS A 347 -7.84 6.28 -16.42
CA LYS A 347 -7.51 4.86 -16.66
C LYS A 347 -8.13 3.95 -15.60
N GLY A 348 -7.98 4.33 -14.32
CA GLY A 348 -8.55 3.60 -13.20
C GLY A 348 -10.08 3.56 -13.23
N ASP A 349 -10.74 4.68 -13.51
CA ASP A 349 -12.20 4.76 -13.64
C ASP A 349 -12.70 3.93 -14.82
N ARG A 350 -12.01 3.96 -15.97
CA ARG A 350 -12.36 3.12 -17.13
C ARG A 350 -12.33 1.63 -16.78
N LEU A 351 -11.29 1.20 -16.07
CA LEU A 351 -11.15 -0.21 -15.63
C LEU A 351 -12.26 -0.58 -14.64
N ARG A 352 -12.43 0.19 -13.56
CA ARG A 352 -13.40 -0.11 -12.49
C ARG A 352 -14.83 -0.03 -13.00
N ASN A 353 -15.21 1.05 -13.67
CA ASN A 353 -16.57 1.23 -14.18
C ASN A 353 -16.90 0.21 -15.26
N GLY A 354 -15.96 -0.03 -16.21
CA GLY A 354 -16.15 -1.02 -17.26
C GLY A 354 -16.34 -2.44 -16.74
N PHE A 355 -15.63 -2.80 -15.65
CA PHE A 355 -15.83 -4.08 -14.99
C PHE A 355 -17.13 -4.13 -14.18
N ASN A 356 -17.42 -3.11 -13.37
CA ASN A 356 -18.59 -3.07 -12.49
C ASN A 356 -19.89 -3.05 -13.29
N ASP A 357 -19.93 -2.33 -14.41
CA ASP A 357 -21.08 -2.34 -15.34
C ASP A 357 -21.27 -3.72 -15.96
N TYR A 358 -20.19 -4.37 -16.38
CA TYR A 358 -20.25 -5.73 -16.90
C TYR A 358 -20.73 -6.73 -15.85
N ALA A 359 -20.18 -6.70 -14.63
CA ALA A 359 -20.60 -7.59 -13.54
C ALA A 359 -22.10 -7.43 -13.23
N ARG A 360 -22.57 -6.18 -13.13
CA ARG A 360 -23.99 -5.86 -12.90
C ARG A 360 -24.88 -6.37 -14.04
N GLN A 361 -24.53 -6.13 -15.29
CA GLN A 361 -25.28 -6.60 -16.46
C GLN A 361 -25.37 -8.13 -16.53
N LYS A 362 -24.37 -8.83 -16.05
CA LYS A 362 -24.29 -10.29 -16.04
C LYS A 362 -24.85 -10.91 -14.73
N GLY A 363 -25.22 -10.11 -13.74
CA GLY A 363 -25.61 -10.60 -12.41
C GLY A 363 -24.51 -11.38 -11.70
N LEU A 364 -23.23 -10.94 -11.87
CA LEU A 364 -22.10 -11.57 -11.22
C LEU A 364 -21.90 -10.98 -9.81
N PRO A 365 -21.73 -11.80 -8.77
CA PRO A 365 -21.37 -11.32 -7.45
C PRO A 365 -19.87 -10.93 -7.43
N ALA A 366 -19.54 -9.84 -8.10
CA ALA A 366 -18.17 -9.35 -8.21
C ALA A 366 -18.14 -7.84 -8.43
N CYS A 367 -17.12 -7.17 -7.86
CA CYS A 367 -16.87 -5.75 -8.10
C CYS A 367 -15.37 -5.42 -8.09
N LEU A 368 -15.02 -4.28 -8.67
CA LEU A 368 -13.74 -3.62 -8.49
C LEU A 368 -13.93 -2.38 -7.60
N THR A 369 -13.16 -2.29 -6.53
CA THR A 369 -12.99 -1.09 -5.70
C THR A 369 -11.81 -0.27 -6.13
N GLY A 370 -11.63 0.90 -5.57
CA GLY A 370 -10.45 1.73 -5.74
C GLY A 370 -10.73 3.19 -6.05
N VAL A 371 -9.66 3.98 -6.14
CA VAL A 371 -9.66 5.39 -6.49
C VAL A 371 -8.36 5.76 -7.22
N GLY A 372 -8.41 6.70 -8.15
CA GLY A 372 -7.24 7.04 -8.96
C GLY A 372 -6.68 5.81 -9.67
N SER A 373 -5.40 5.51 -9.44
CA SER A 373 -4.73 4.33 -9.99
C SER A 373 -4.84 3.05 -9.16
N PHE A 374 -5.53 3.09 -8.01
CA PHE A 374 -5.79 1.90 -7.19
C PHE A 374 -6.96 1.10 -7.74
N PHE A 375 -6.88 -0.23 -7.66
CA PHE A 375 -8.03 -1.11 -7.80
C PHE A 375 -7.81 -2.45 -7.09
N GLN A 376 -8.90 -3.11 -6.73
CA GLN A 376 -8.88 -4.50 -6.25
C GLN A 376 -10.16 -5.21 -6.67
N ALA A 377 -10.03 -6.47 -7.10
CA ALA A 377 -11.17 -7.31 -7.46
C ALA A 377 -11.70 -8.04 -6.24
N HIS A 378 -13.01 -8.02 -6.07
CA HIS A 378 -13.75 -8.73 -5.04
C HIS A 378 -14.79 -9.64 -5.68
N LEU A 379 -14.97 -10.84 -5.11
CA LEU A 379 -15.95 -11.82 -5.56
C LEU A 379 -17.16 -11.81 -4.59
N ILE A 380 -17.72 -10.62 -4.42
CA ILE A 380 -18.94 -10.31 -3.68
C ILE A 380 -19.71 -9.19 -4.39
N GLU A 381 -21.00 -9.08 -4.15
CA GLU A 381 -21.77 -7.90 -4.55
C GLU A 381 -21.29 -6.67 -3.77
N GLY A 382 -21.00 -5.58 -4.48
CA GLY A 382 -20.67 -4.29 -3.85
C GLY A 382 -21.91 -3.57 -3.31
N PRO A 383 -21.77 -2.45 -2.60
CA PRO A 383 -20.50 -1.74 -2.38
C PRO A 383 -19.62 -2.38 -1.31
N VAL A 384 -18.30 -2.09 -1.35
CA VAL A 384 -17.34 -2.43 -0.31
C VAL A 384 -16.89 -1.12 0.34
N ASN A 385 -17.22 -0.95 1.61
CA ASN A 385 -17.00 0.28 2.38
C ASN A 385 -15.98 0.10 3.53
N SER A 386 -15.75 -1.16 3.93
CA SER A 386 -14.83 -1.50 5.00
C SER A 386 -14.14 -2.84 4.73
N PRO A 387 -13.02 -3.14 5.37
CA PRO A 387 -12.39 -4.47 5.30
C PRO A 387 -13.30 -5.61 5.80
N ARG A 388 -14.32 -5.34 6.63
CA ARG A 388 -15.29 -6.35 7.06
C ARG A 388 -16.17 -6.87 5.93
N ASP A 389 -16.46 -6.03 4.94
CA ASP A 389 -17.32 -6.41 3.81
C ASP A 389 -16.69 -7.54 2.97
N ILE A 390 -15.35 -7.68 3.03
CA ILE A 390 -14.60 -8.64 2.21
C ILE A 390 -14.13 -9.89 2.95
N VAL A 391 -14.44 -10.06 4.24
CA VAL A 391 -13.94 -11.21 5.04
C VAL A 391 -14.59 -12.53 4.65
N HIS A 392 -15.80 -12.50 4.10
CA HIS A 392 -16.55 -13.69 3.70
C HIS A 392 -16.37 -14.07 2.22
N GLN A 393 -15.40 -13.46 1.53
CA GLN A 393 -15.16 -13.80 0.13
C GLN A 393 -14.77 -15.28 -0.05
N PRO A 394 -15.19 -15.92 -1.16
CA PRO A 394 -14.83 -17.29 -1.46
C PRO A 394 -13.34 -17.38 -1.81
N MET A 395 -12.48 -17.69 -0.84
CA MET A 395 -11.02 -17.67 -0.98
C MET A 395 -10.51 -18.60 -2.09
N ASP A 396 -11.16 -19.74 -2.31
CA ASP A 396 -10.82 -20.63 -3.44
C ASP A 396 -11.08 -19.98 -4.79
N ALA A 397 -12.16 -19.21 -4.89
CA ALA A 397 -12.46 -18.48 -6.12
C ALA A 397 -11.51 -17.28 -6.33
N ILE A 398 -11.11 -16.58 -5.27
CA ILE A 398 -10.05 -15.56 -5.34
C ILE A 398 -8.74 -16.16 -5.83
N TYR A 399 -8.39 -17.36 -5.34
CA TYR A 399 -7.22 -18.09 -5.81
C TYR A 399 -7.28 -18.41 -7.32
N ASP A 400 -8.42 -18.94 -7.78
CA ASP A 400 -8.61 -19.27 -9.19
C ASP A 400 -8.60 -18.02 -10.07
N LEU A 401 -9.20 -16.91 -9.61
CA LEU A 401 -9.14 -15.62 -10.30
C LEU A 401 -7.69 -15.21 -10.60
N GLN A 402 -6.83 -15.26 -9.59
CA GLN A 402 -5.42 -14.88 -9.77
C GLN A 402 -4.64 -15.86 -10.65
N LEU A 403 -4.96 -17.14 -10.58
CA LEU A 403 -4.38 -18.16 -11.47
C LEU A 403 -4.76 -17.86 -12.93
N PHE A 404 -6.03 -17.56 -13.19
CA PHE A 404 -6.51 -17.23 -14.56
C PHE A 404 -5.92 -15.92 -15.07
N LEU A 405 -5.82 -14.87 -14.23
CA LEU A 405 -5.19 -13.62 -14.62
C LEU A 405 -3.75 -13.86 -15.10
N ARG A 406 -2.93 -14.60 -14.32
CA ARG A 406 -1.55 -14.92 -14.71
C ARG A 406 -1.45 -15.76 -15.97
N LEU A 407 -2.30 -16.74 -16.15
CA LEU A 407 -2.34 -17.55 -17.38
C LEU A 407 -2.62 -16.72 -18.64
N HIS A 408 -3.34 -15.61 -18.49
CA HIS A 408 -3.67 -14.69 -19.57
C HIS A 408 -2.75 -13.47 -19.65
N GLY A 409 -1.64 -13.47 -18.88
CA GLY A 409 -0.60 -12.44 -18.98
C GLY A 409 -0.89 -11.16 -18.18
N VAL A 410 -1.73 -11.21 -17.15
CA VAL A 410 -1.93 -10.11 -16.19
C VAL A 410 -1.43 -10.53 -14.83
N PHE A 411 -0.57 -9.70 -14.22
CA PHE A 411 -0.05 -9.92 -12.89
C PHE A 411 -0.67 -8.94 -11.89
N VAL A 412 -1.42 -9.47 -10.92
CA VAL A 412 -1.94 -8.74 -9.75
C VAL A 412 -1.42 -9.38 -8.47
N PRO A 413 -1.24 -8.62 -7.38
CA PRO A 413 -0.79 -9.18 -6.10
C PRO A 413 -1.84 -10.12 -5.49
N TRP A 414 -1.39 -11.06 -4.66
CA TRP A 414 -2.28 -11.95 -3.93
C TRP A 414 -3.04 -11.20 -2.85
N PHE A 415 -4.37 -11.20 -2.94
CA PHE A 415 -5.28 -10.61 -1.93
C PHE A 415 -4.82 -9.23 -1.43
N HIS A 416 -4.44 -8.38 -2.37
CA HIS A 416 -3.87 -7.06 -2.11
C HIS A 416 -4.33 -6.10 -3.21
N ASP A 417 -4.30 -4.80 -2.92
CA ASP A 417 -4.55 -3.75 -3.91
C ASP A 417 -3.58 -3.85 -5.09
N ALA A 418 -4.12 -3.57 -6.27
CA ALA A 418 -3.40 -3.48 -7.52
C ALA A 418 -3.31 -2.01 -7.97
N PHE A 419 -2.37 -1.74 -8.89
CA PHE A 419 -2.02 -0.37 -9.26
C PHE A 419 -1.82 -0.24 -10.77
N LEU A 420 -2.31 0.86 -11.30
CA LEU A 420 -1.91 1.31 -12.62
C LEU A 420 -0.74 2.29 -12.50
N SER A 421 0.09 2.34 -13.53
CA SER A 421 1.15 3.33 -13.71
C SER A 421 0.86 4.22 -14.92
N SER A 422 1.51 5.36 -15.03
CA SER A 422 1.39 6.23 -16.22
C SER A 422 1.84 5.53 -17.51
N ALA A 423 2.74 4.54 -17.38
CA ALA A 423 3.24 3.76 -18.50
C ALA A 423 2.22 2.78 -19.12
N HIS A 424 1.17 2.39 -18.39
CA HIS A 424 0.09 1.58 -18.98
C HIS A 424 -0.60 2.36 -20.10
N THR A 425 -0.68 1.77 -21.28
CA THR A 425 -1.41 2.35 -22.40
C THR A 425 -2.91 2.14 -22.26
N ASP A 426 -3.72 2.85 -23.05
CA ASP A 426 -5.17 2.61 -23.09
C ASP A 426 -5.48 1.18 -23.57
N GLN A 427 -4.63 0.59 -24.43
CA GLN A 427 -4.77 -0.80 -24.84
C GLN A 427 -4.48 -1.78 -23.69
N ASP A 428 -3.45 -1.52 -22.86
CA ASP A 428 -3.19 -2.33 -21.67
C ASP A 428 -4.39 -2.32 -20.73
N ILE A 429 -5.07 -1.17 -20.56
CA ILE A 429 -6.27 -1.07 -19.73
C ILE A 429 -7.42 -1.91 -20.28
N GLU A 430 -7.64 -1.89 -21.60
CA GLU A 430 -8.64 -2.75 -22.24
C GLU A 430 -8.30 -4.23 -22.09
N ASP A 431 -7.04 -4.60 -22.30
CA ASP A 431 -6.59 -5.98 -22.15
C ASP A 431 -6.78 -6.47 -20.71
N VAL A 432 -6.39 -5.65 -19.71
CA VAL A 432 -6.63 -5.94 -18.29
C VAL A 432 -8.11 -6.09 -17.99
N LEU A 433 -8.97 -5.20 -18.51
CA LEU A 433 -10.42 -5.26 -18.33
C LEU A 433 -11.02 -6.54 -18.89
N GLU A 434 -10.71 -6.87 -20.15
CA GLU A 434 -11.26 -8.05 -20.81
C GLU A 434 -10.76 -9.36 -20.16
N ILE A 435 -9.50 -9.38 -19.72
CA ILE A 435 -8.94 -10.52 -19.00
C ILE A 435 -9.60 -10.67 -17.62
N HIS A 436 -9.86 -9.59 -16.89
CA HIS A 436 -10.58 -9.63 -15.59
C HIS A 436 -12.00 -10.16 -15.78
N LYS A 437 -12.75 -9.71 -16.77
CA LYS A 437 -14.10 -10.20 -17.08
C LYS A 437 -14.11 -11.72 -17.26
N LYS A 438 -13.21 -12.24 -18.10
CA LYS A 438 -13.11 -13.68 -18.38
C LYS A 438 -12.63 -14.47 -17.14
N ALA A 439 -11.64 -13.97 -16.43
CA ALA A 439 -11.06 -14.64 -15.27
C ALA A 439 -12.06 -14.75 -14.12
N VAL A 440 -12.84 -13.68 -13.84
CA VAL A 440 -13.90 -13.67 -12.83
C VAL A 440 -15.00 -14.66 -13.17
N GLU A 441 -15.54 -14.65 -14.41
CA GLU A 441 -16.55 -15.63 -14.81
C GLU A 441 -16.02 -17.08 -14.67
N SER A 442 -14.79 -17.33 -15.12
CA SER A 442 -14.18 -18.65 -15.05
C SER A 442 -14.03 -19.12 -13.61
N SER A 443 -13.57 -18.23 -12.72
CA SER A 443 -13.41 -18.51 -11.31
C SER A 443 -14.75 -18.79 -10.62
N LEU A 444 -15.76 -17.94 -10.82
CA LEU A 444 -17.09 -18.11 -10.21
C LEU A 444 -17.76 -19.42 -10.67
N ARG A 445 -17.67 -19.75 -11.97
CA ARG A 445 -18.19 -21.02 -12.52
C ARG A 445 -17.47 -22.25 -11.97
N LEU A 446 -16.15 -22.19 -11.84
CA LEU A 446 -15.34 -23.30 -11.33
C LEU A 446 -15.69 -23.62 -9.88
N ASN A 447 -16.02 -22.60 -9.09
CA ASN A 447 -16.41 -22.71 -7.69
C ASN A 447 -17.94 -22.87 -7.50
N LYS A 448 -18.72 -23.03 -8.59
CA LYS A 448 -20.17 -23.23 -8.57
C LYS A 448 -20.94 -22.09 -7.86
N ILE A 449 -20.45 -20.88 -7.97
CA ILE A 449 -21.07 -19.68 -7.43
C ILE A 449 -22.11 -19.14 -8.42
N ILE A 450 -21.88 -19.34 -9.74
CA ILE A 450 -22.80 -19.04 -10.85
C ILE A 450 -22.91 -20.22 -11.80
#